data_0dbd01a4f588bfd0fecb76a348840af7
#
_entry.id   0dbd01a4f588bfd0fecb76a348840af7
#
_cell.length_a   1.000
_cell.length_b   1.000
_cell.length_c   1.000
_cell.angle_alpha   90.00
_cell.angle_beta   90.00
_cell.angle_gamma   90.00
#
_symmetry.space_group_name_H-M   'P 1'
#
loop_
_entity.id
_entity.type
_entity.pdbx_description
1 polymer ?
#
loop_
_entity_poly.entity_id
_entity_poly.type
_entity_poly.pdbx_seq_one_letter_code
_entity_poly.pdbx_strand_id
1 'polypeptide(L)'
;LDVSETFVGLARRGAPRGATFVHGDARTMSYDSEFDAAISLCQGAFGLAGGPGSDTAVLDPDGAVLERIMAAVRPGGGVALSAFSAYFQVRFLGDDDDFDAAAGVNREHAVLRDVDGVELVSELWTTCFTPRELRLLADRAGLVVDEIRSVTPGDYARRRPDLDHPEFLVVGKRAGATEF
;
A
#
# COMPACT_ATOMS: atom_id res chain seq x y z
N LEU A 1 -3.88 -2.87 -11.67
CA LEU A 1 -4.87 -3.74 -11.01
C LEU A 1 -5.58 -2.94 -9.95
N ASP A 2 -6.92 -3.09 -9.83
CA ASP A 2 -7.74 -2.43 -8.82
C ASP A 2 -8.92 -3.34 -8.46
N VAL A 3 -9.36 -3.29 -7.21
CA VAL A 3 -10.49 -4.07 -6.70
C VAL A 3 -11.85 -3.47 -7.09
N SER A 4 -11.87 -2.18 -7.47
CA SER A 4 -13.08 -1.49 -7.91
C SER A 4 -13.35 -1.70 -9.40
N GLU A 5 -14.40 -2.47 -9.72
CA GLU A 5 -14.84 -2.65 -11.10
C GLU A 5 -15.19 -1.31 -11.77
N THR A 6 -15.78 -0.39 -11.02
CA THR A 6 -16.13 0.96 -11.49
C THR A 6 -14.88 1.74 -11.90
N PHE A 7 -13.85 1.79 -11.06
CA PHE A 7 -12.60 2.49 -11.38
C PHE A 7 -11.87 1.84 -12.54
N VAL A 8 -11.82 0.52 -12.61
CA VAL A 8 -11.25 -0.20 -13.76
C VAL A 8 -12.02 0.11 -15.04
N GLY A 9 -13.37 0.17 -14.96
CA GLY A 9 -14.19 0.55 -16.09
C GLY A 9 -13.95 1.98 -16.56
N LEU A 10 -13.79 2.93 -15.64
CA LEU A 10 -13.42 4.32 -15.95
C LEU A 10 -12.03 4.40 -16.61
N ALA A 11 -11.04 3.73 -16.03
CA ALA A 11 -9.66 3.72 -16.51
C ALA A 11 -9.56 3.14 -17.93
N ARG A 12 -10.30 2.05 -18.21
CA ARG A 12 -10.35 1.44 -19.54
C ARG A 12 -10.90 2.38 -20.61
N ARG A 13 -11.87 3.24 -20.28
CA ARG A 13 -12.44 4.21 -21.24
C ARG A 13 -11.44 5.29 -21.67
N GLY A 14 -10.53 5.68 -20.79
CA GLY A 14 -9.49 6.67 -21.04
C GLY A 14 -8.09 6.07 -21.23
N ALA A 15 -7.99 4.74 -21.45
CA ALA A 15 -6.72 4.03 -21.49
C ALA A 15 -5.77 4.58 -22.55
N PRO A 16 -4.55 5.01 -22.20
CA PRO A 16 -3.52 5.33 -23.17
C PRO A 16 -3.07 4.04 -23.88
N ARG A 17 -2.50 4.23 -25.09
CA ARG A 17 -1.99 3.08 -25.87
C ARG A 17 -0.95 2.30 -25.06
N GLY A 18 -1.15 1.00 -24.96
CA GLY A 18 -0.26 0.08 -24.25
C GLY A 18 -0.55 -0.08 -22.76
N ALA A 19 -1.53 0.66 -22.21
CA ALA A 19 -1.98 0.44 -20.84
C ALA A 19 -3.08 -0.62 -20.76
N THR A 20 -2.98 -1.50 -19.77
CA THR A 20 -3.99 -2.52 -19.45
C THR A 20 -4.47 -2.32 -18.02
N PHE A 21 -5.79 -2.34 -17.83
CA PHE A 21 -6.42 -2.22 -16.51
C PHE A 21 -7.13 -3.50 -16.15
N VAL A 22 -6.78 -4.07 -14.99
CA VAL A 22 -7.29 -5.37 -14.52
C VAL A 22 -8.13 -5.16 -13.26
N HIS A 23 -9.36 -5.68 -13.28
CA HIS A 23 -10.17 -5.80 -12.07
C HIS A 23 -9.70 -7.04 -11.31
N GLY A 24 -9.29 -6.89 -10.05
CA GLY A 24 -8.80 -7.98 -9.22
C GLY A 24 -8.30 -7.51 -7.87
N ASP A 25 -8.17 -8.45 -6.96
CA ASP A 25 -7.69 -8.24 -5.60
C ASP A 25 -6.17 -8.51 -5.55
N ALA A 26 -5.41 -7.55 -5.04
CA ALA A 26 -3.96 -7.66 -4.90
C ALA A 26 -3.53 -8.79 -3.96
N ARG A 27 -4.38 -9.18 -3.00
CA ARG A 27 -4.12 -10.30 -2.07
C ARG A 27 -4.16 -11.66 -2.75
N THR A 28 -4.84 -11.76 -3.88
CA THR A 28 -5.08 -13.03 -4.59
C THR A 28 -4.56 -13.06 -6.02
N MET A 29 -3.92 -11.97 -6.49
CA MET A 29 -3.32 -11.94 -7.82
C MET A 29 -2.27 -13.05 -7.98
N SER A 30 -2.19 -13.64 -9.18
CA SER A 30 -1.37 -14.82 -9.46
C SER A 30 -0.32 -14.60 -10.54
N TYR A 31 0.18 -13.38 -10.70
CA TYR A 31 1.31 -13.09 -11.59
C TYR A 31 2.59 -13.77 -11.09
N ASP A 32 3.42 -14.25 -12.01
CA ASP A 32 4.69 -14.89 -11.69
C ASP A 32 5.81 -14.35 -12.58
N SER A 33 6.64 -13.46 -12.00
CA SER A 33 7.83 -12.90 -12.66
C SER A 33 7.57 -12.25 -14.04
N GLU A 34 6.36 -11.66 -14.21
CA GLU A 34 5.92 -11.10 -15.48
C GLU A 34 6.38 -9.65 -15.70
N PHE A 35 6.67 -8.91 -14.63
CA PHE A 35 6.90 -7.47 -14.68
C PHE A 35 8.34 -7.09 -14.37
N ASP A 36 8.85 -6.04 -15.03
CA ASP A 36 10.17 -5.45 -14.75
C ASP A 36 10.18 -4.67 -13.44
N ALA A 37 9.03 -4.12 -13.07
CA ALA A 37 8.85 -3.34 -11.85
C ALA A 37 7.38 -3.35 -11.41
N ALA A 38 7.16 -3.03 -10.13
CA ALA A 38 5.84 -2.77 -9.58
C ALA A 38 5.82 -1.49 -8.74
N ILE A 39 4.71 -0.78 -8.80
CA ILE A 39 4.42 0.36 -7.93
C ILE A 39 3.08 0.16 -7.21
N SER A 40 3.03 0.49 -5.92
CA SER A 40 1.81 0.58 -5.12
C SER A 40 1.89 1.87 -4.31
N LEU A 41 1.34 2.95 -4.86
CA LEU A 41 1.44 4.29 -4.29
C LEU A 41 0.07 4.79 -3.84
N CYS A 42 0.06 5.77 -2.95
CA CYS A 42 -1.15 6.34 -2.35
C CYS A 42 -2.06 5.24 -1.78
N GLN A 43 -1.45 4.31 -1.06
CA GLN A 43 -2.12 3.17 -0.42
C GLN A 43 -2.96 2.32 -1.41
N GLY A 44 -2.46 2.13 -2.62
CA GLY A 44 -3.18 1.46 -3.70
C GLY A 44 -3.59 0.00 -3.41
N ALA A 45 -2.95 -0.65 -2.43
CA ALA A 45 -3.32 -1.99 -1.96
C ALA A 45 -2.69 -2.30 -0.60
N PHE A 46 -1.46 -1.86 -0.36
CA PHE A 46 -0.69 -2.10 0.86
C PHE A 46 -1.07 -1.07 1.91
N GLY A 47 -1.48 -1.52 3.09
CA GLY A 47 -1.94 -0.69 4.19
C GLY A 47 -3.47 -0.49 4.26
N LEU A 48 -4.26 -1.19 3.44
CA LEU A 48 -5.73 -1.13 3.45
C LEU A 48 -6.40 -2.47 3.79
N ALA A 49 -5.64 -3.45 4.24
CA ALA A 49 -6.17 -4.80 4.48
C ALA A 49 -6.64 -5.04 5.93
N GLY A 50 -6.49 -4.08 6.83
CA GLY A 50 -6.79 -4.20 8.26
C GLY A 50 -8.25 -3.94 8.68
N GLY A 51 -9.18 -3.70 7.76
CA GLY A 51 -10.57 -3.34 8.07
C GLY A 51 -11.49 -4.52 8.40
N PRO A 52 -12.77 -4.23 8.75
CA PRO A 52 -13.76 -5.26 9.01
C PRO A 52 -13.97 -6.11 7.74
N GLY A 53 -13.92 -7.43 7.90
CA GLY A 53 -13.93 -8.38 6.78
C GLY A 53 -12.54 -8.83 6.35
N SER A 54 -11.48 -8.26 6.91
CA SER A 54 -10.18 -8.93 6.92
C SER A 54 -10.34 -10.26 7.68
N ASP A 55 -9.77 -11.33 7.12
CA ASP A 55 -9.74 -12.61 7.82
C ASP A 55 -8.86 -12.45 9.08
N THR A 56 -9.50 -12.42 10.25
CA THR A 56 -8.80 -12.28 11.54
C THR A 56 -7.85 -13.45 11.83
N ALA A 57 -7.93 -14.53 11.06
CA ALA A 57 -6.96 -15.62 11.09
C ALA A 57 -5.64 -15.26 10.38
N VAL A 58 -5.62 -14.22 9.55
CA VAL A 58 -4.41 -13.74 8.88
C VAL A 58 -3.81 -12.62 9.73
N LEU A 59 -2.73 -12.93 10.43
CA LEU A 59 -2.03 -11.96 11.28
C LEU A 59 -1.50 -10.74 10.51
N ASP A 60 -1.19 -10.91 9.23
CA ASP A 60 -0.58 -9.88 8.40
C ASP A 60 -1.16 -9.91 6.98
N PRO A 61 -2.37 -9.34 6.81
CA PRO A 61 -3.02 -9.30 5.50
C PRO A 61 -2.28 -8.40 4.49
N ASP A 62 -1.60 -7.36 4.96
CA ASP A 62 -0.81 -6.47 4.11
C ASP A 62 0.47 -7.16 3.62
N GLY A 63 1.09 -8.00 4.45
CA GLY A 63 2.21 -8.83 4.03
C GLY A 63 1.85 -9.77 2.89
N ALA A 64 0.63 -10.32 2.86
CA ALA A 64 0.16 -11.11 1.74
C ALA A 64 0.13 -10.31 0.42
N VAL A 65 -0.28 -9.04 0.46
CA VAL A 65 -0.22 -8.13 -0.70
C VAL A 65 1.23 -7.96 -1.16
N LEU A 66 2.16 -7.70 -0.23
CA LEU A 66 3.57 -7.52 -0.54
C LEU A 66 4.18 -8.79 -1.18
N GLU A 67 3.90 -9.96 -0.64
CA GLU A 67 4.35 -11.24 -1.20
C GLU A 67 3.84 -11.43 -2.65
N ARG A 68 2.59 -11.07 -2.94
CA ARG A 68 2.04 -11.14 -4.30
C ARG A 68 2.69 -10.12 -5.25
N ILE A 69 2.98 -8.90 -4.79
CA ILE A 69 3.74 -7.91 -5.56
C ILE A 69 5.13 -8.48 -5.89
N MET A 70 5.79 -9.08 -4.90
CA MET A 70 7.12 -9.67 -5.10
C MET A 70 7.08 -10.85 -6.07
N ALA A 71 6.06 -11.71 -6.01
CA ALA A 71 5.89 -12.81 -6.96
C ALA A 71 5.69 -12.29 -8.40
N ALA A 72 4.98 -11.18 -8.57
CA ALA A 72 4.68 -10.61 -9.87
C ALA A 72 5.90 -9.99 -10.58
N VAL A 73 6.84 -9.43 -9.82
CA VAL A 73 8.05 -8.77 -10.35
C VAL A 73 9.14 -9.82 -10.57
N ARG A 74 9.88 -9.73 -11.69
CA ARG A 74 11.03 -10.64 -11.95
C ARG A 74 12.18 -10.42 -10.95
N PRO A 75 13.03 -11.41 -10.68
CA PRO A 75 14.22 -11.26 -9.86
C PRO A 75 15.08 -10.07 -10.30
N GLY A 76 15.47 -9.21 -9.35
CA GLY A 76 16.18 -7.95 -9.62
C GLY A 76 15.31 -6.79 -10.10
N GLY A 77 14.04 -7.00 -10.35
CA GLY A 77 13.10 -5.94 -10.76
C GLY A 77 12.80 -4.95 -9.64
N GLY A 78 12.50 -3.71 -10.02
CA GLY A 78 12.30 -2.60 -9.09
C GLY A 78 10.92 -2.62 -8.42
N VAL A 79 10.87 -2.21 -7.14
CA VAL A 79 9.60 -2.06 -6.41
C VAL A 79 9.58 -0.74 -5.67
N ALA A 80 8.46 -0.01 -5.76
CA ALA A 80 8.20 1.15 -4.93
C ALA A 80 6.79 1.07 -4.35
N LEU A 81 6.67 1.23 -3.04
CA LEU A 81 5.38 1.24 -2.36
C LEU A 81 5.32 2.33 -1.29
N SER A 82 4.16 2.94 -1.12
CA SER A 82 3.88 3.82 0.00
C SER A 82 3.11 3.10 1.09
N ALA A 83 3.34 3.50 2.34
CA ALA A 83 2.72 2.98 3.53
C ALA A 83 2.45 4.11 4.52
N PHE A 84 1.34 4.07 5.25
CA PHE A 84 1.04 5.06 6.28
C PHE A 84 2.05 5.00 7.42
N SER A 85 2.43 6.19 7.91
CA SER A 85 3.33 6.33 9.05
C SER A 85 2.57 6.19 10.37
N ALA A 86 2.88 5.15 11.14
CA ALA A 86 2.33 5.00 12.50
C ALA A 86 2.74 6.17 13.40
N TYR A 87 3.91 6.76 13.19
CA TYR A 87 4.37 7.90 13.98
C TYR A 87 3.54 9.15 13.71
N PHE A 88 3.29 9.44 12.43
CA PHE A 88 2.45 10.57 12.03
C PHE A 88 1.02 10.37 12.54
N GLN A 89 0.44 9.19 12.30
CA GLN A 89 -0.92 8.90 12.71
C GLN A 89 -1.13 9.10 14.21
N VAL A 90 -0.28 8.50 15.05
CA VAL A 90 -0.38 8.64 16.53
C VAL A 90 -0.16 10.09 16.98
N ARG A 91 0.74 10.82 16.30
CA ARG A 91 1.02 12.22 16.64
C ARG A 91 -0.13 13.18 16.32
N PHE A 92 -0.88 12.90 15.28
CA PHE A 92 -1.92 13.77 14.74
C PHE A 92 -3.32 13.13 14.80
N LEU A 93 -3.56 12.19 15.73
CA LEU A 93 -4.88 11.63 15.98
C LEU A 93 -5.88 12.75 16.22
N GLY A 94 -6.97 12.75 15.44
CA GLY A 94 -8.12 13.60 15.64
C GLY A 94 -9.14 13.01 16.61
N ASP A 95 -10.16 13.79 16.94
CA ASP A 95 -11.23 13.35 17.86
C ASP A 95 -12.09 12.22 17.25
N ASP A 96 -12.12 12.09 15.93
CA ASP A 96 -12.90 11.10 15.19
C ASP A 96 -12.08 9.86 14.79
N ASP A 97 -10.78 9.84 15.12
CA ASP A 97 -9.90 8.70 14.88
C ASP A 97 -10.03 7.64 16.00
N ASP A 98 -9.98 6.38 15.62
CA ASP A 98 -9.95 5.24 16.56
C ASP A 98 -8.76 4.34 16.20
N PHE A 99 -7.67 4.51 16.94
CA PHE A 99 -6.41 3.81 16.68
C PHE A 99 -6.25 2.57 17.55
N ASP A 100 -6.34 1.39 16.94
CA ASP A 100 -5.97 0.13 17.57
C ASP A 100 -4.45 -0.02 17.63
N ALA A 101 -3.88 0.27 18.81
CA ALA A 101 -2.43 0.18 19.02
C ALA A 101 -1.89 -1.27 18.97
N ALA A 102 -2.72 -2.28 19.15
CA ALA A 102 -2.30 -3.68 19.09
C ALA A 102 -2.15 -4.15 17.64
N ALA A 103 -3.06 -3.70 16.77
CA ALA A 103 -3.05 -4.02 15.35
C ALA A 103 -2.27 -3.01 14.50
N GLY A 104 -2.00 -1.81 15.03
CA GLY A 104 -1.43 -0.70 14.26
C GLY A 104 -2.40 -0.15 13.20
N VAL A 105 -3.70 -0.25 13.45
CA VAL A 105 -4.74 0.13 12.49
C VAL A 105 -5.50 1.35 12.98
N ASN A 106 -5.60 2.36 12.11
CA ASN A 106 -6.46 3.51 12.33
C ASN A 106 -7.80 3.33 11.63
N ARG A 107 -8.89 3.66 12.32
CA ARG A 107 -10.21 3.82 11.73
C ARG A 107 -10.60 5.28 11.78
N GLU A 108 -10.97 5.83 10.65
CA GLU A 108 -11.45 7.20 10.54
C GLU A 108 -12.76 7.26 9.75
N HIS A 109 -13.56 8.29 10.00
CA HIS A 109 -14.76 8.57 9.23
C HIS A 109 -14.43 9.55 8.11
N ALA A 110 -14.49 9.06 6.87
CA ALA A 110 -14.28 9.86 5.68
C ALA A 110 -15.62 10.36 5.11
N VAL A 111 -15.76 11.67 4.92
CA VAL A 111 -16.90 12.25 4.23
C VAL A 111 -16.54 12.40 2.76
N LEU A 112 -17.10 11.56 1.92
CA LEU A 112 -16.96 11.63 0.47
C LEU A 112 -18.08 12.48 -0.11
N ARG A 113 -17.78 13.32 -1.10
CA ARG A 113 -18.77 14.08 -1.86
C ARG A 113 -18.73 13.67 -3.31
N ASP A 114 -19.89 13.37 -3.87
CA ASP A 114 -20.02 13.14 -5.30
C ASP A 114 -20.03 14.45 -6.11
N VAL A 115 -20.15 14.35 -7.43
CA VAL A 115 -20.16 15.50 -8.34
C VAL A 115 -21.40 16.40 -8.16
N ASP A 116 -22.46 15.88 -7.58
CA ASP A 116 -23.71 16.59 -7.28
C ASP A 116 -23.73 17.16 -5.85
N GLY A 117 -22.64 16.96 -5.08
CA GLY A 117 -22.48 17.46 -3.72
C GLY A 117 -23.15 16.58 -2.65
N VAL A 118 -23.63 15.40 -3.01
CA VAL A 118 -24.19 14.45 -2.04
C VAL A 118 -23.07 13.86 -1.17
N GLU A 119 -23.23 13.96 0.13
CA GLU A 119 -22.29 13.43 1.10
C GLU A 119 -22.55 11.95 1.39
N LEU A 120 -21.49 11.17 1.34
CA LEU A 120 -21.46 9.79 1.80
C LEU A 120 -20.44 9.68 2.92
N VAL A 121 -20.87 9.27 4.10
CA VAL A 121 -19.97 8.91 5.19
C VAL A 121 -19.51 7.48 4.99
N SER A 122 -18.20 7.28 4.96
CA SER A 122 -17.57 5.97 4.85
C SER A 122 -16.54 5.80 5.95
N GLU A 123 -16.32 4.57 6.39
CA GLU A 123 -15.20 4.25 7.26
C GLU A 123 -13.97 3.91 6.41
N LEU A 124 -12.84 4.49 6.76
CA LEU A 124 -11.54 4.16 6.19
C LEU A 124 -10.70 3.47 7.27
N TRP A 125 -10.18 2.31 6.91
CA TRP A 125 -9.31 1.51 7.78
C TRP A 125 -7.93 1.47 7.17
N THR A 126 -6.92 1.92 7.93
CA THR A 126 -5.55 2.04 7.44
C THR A 126 -4.58 1.36 8.38
N THR A 127 -3.81 0.42 7.87
CA THR A 127 -2.68 -0.14 8.63
C THR A 127 -1.52 0.85 8.57
N CYS A 128 -1.02 1.20 9.75
CA CYS A 128 0.06 2.16 9.91
C CYS A 128 1.34 1.43 10.32
N PHE A 129 2.44 1.79 9.67
CA PHE A 129 3.71 1.06 9.81
C PHE A 129 4.80 1.93 10.42
N THR A 130 5.78 1.27 11.03
CA THR A 130 7.07 1.87 11.35
C THR A 130 8.11 1.52 10.28
N PRO A 131 9.18 2.33 10.07
CA PRO A 131 10.22 2.00 9.11
C PRO A 131 10.95 0.68 9.43
N ARG A 132 11.02 0.31 10.71
CA ARG A 132 11.61 -0.96 11.14
C ARG A 132 10.73 -2.13 10.75
N GLU A 133 9.44 -2.03 10.96
CA GLU A 133 8.45 -3.03 10.57
C GLU A 133 8.43 -3.22 9.05
N LEU A 134 8.42 -2.13 8.28
CA LEU A 134 8.49 -2.19 6.81
C LEU A 134 9.73 -2.94 6.32
N ARG A 135 10.89 -2.80 7.00
CA ARG A 135 12.08 -3.58 6.67
C ARG A 135 11.92 -5.07 6.97
N LEU A 136 11.26 -5.43 8.08
CA LEU A 136 11.02 -6.83 8.44
C LEU A 136 10.03 -7.50 7.47
N LEU A 137 8.97 -6.79 7.09
CA LEU A 137 8.01 -7.27 6.10
C LEU A 137 8.65 -7.41 4.72
N ALA A 138 9.46 -6.43 4.33
CA ALA A 138 10.22 -6.45 3.08
C ALA A 138 11.17 -7.66 3.01
N ASP A 139 11.95 -7.89 4.05
CA ASP A 139 12.90 -9.01 4.16
C ASP A 139 12.16 -10.35 4.03
N ARG A 140 11.06 -10.52 4.77
CA ARG A 140 10.20 -11.71 4.69
C ARG A 140 9.66 -11.97 3.28
N ALA A 141 9.26 -10.89 2.58
CA ALA A 141 8.71 -10.99 1.22
C ALA A 141 9.78 -11.10 0.12
N GLY A 142 11.06 -11.04 0.46
CA GLY A 142 12.16 -11.05 -0.50
C GLY A 142 12.41 -9.74 -1.22
N LEU A 143 12.04 -8.59 -0.61
CA LEU A 143 12.35 -7.26 -1.08
C LEU A 143 13.64 -6.75 -0.43
N VAL A 144 14.69 -6.57 -1.22
CA VAL A 144 15.92 -5.89 -0.80
C VAL A 144 15.67 -4.39 -0.83
N VAL A 145 15.56 -3.78 0.35
CA VAL A 145 15.25 -2.35 0.51
C VAL A 145 16.49 -1.50 0.28
N ASP A 146 16.47 -0.68 -0.76
CA ASP A 146 17.51 0.33 -1.01
C ASP A 146 17.35 1.52 -0.05
N GLU A 147 16.12 2.03 0.10
CA GLU A 147 15.84 3.16 1.00
C GLU A 147 14.38 3.18 1.49
N ILE A 148 14.16 3.82 2.64
CA ILE A 148 12.85 4.25 3.12
C ILE A 148 12.91 5.75 3.34
N ARG A 149 11.93 6.48 2.83
CA ARG A 149 11.80 7.95 2.93
C ARG A 149 10.48 8.32 3.58
N SER A 150 10.45 9.40 4.37
CA SER A 150 9.20 10.07 4.68
C SER A 150 8.76 10.91 3.48
N VAL A 151 7.48 10.81 3.11
CA VAL A 151 6.90 11.51 1.97
C VAL A 151 5.51 12.04 2.30
N THR A 152 5.06 12.98 1.48
CA THR A 152 3.67 13.41 1.41
C THR A 152 3.19 13.19 -0.03
N PRO A 153 1.92 12.81 -0.27
CA PRO A 153 1.39 12.69 -1.61
C PRO A 153 1.71 13.93 -2.48
N GLY A 154 2.38 13.69 -3.61
CA GLY A 154 2.88 14.74 -4.50
C GLY A 154 4.26 15.33 -4.14
N ASP A 155 4.80 15.05 -2.96
CA ASP A 155 6.17 15.43 -2.57
C ASP A 155 6.98 14.19 -2.16
N TYR A 156 7.72 13.65 -3.11
CA TYR A 156 8.57 12.46 -2.96
C TYR A 156 10.06 12.80 -2.80
N ALA A 157 10.37 13.99 -2.28
CA ALA A 157 11.74 14.42 -2.04
C ALA A 157 12.50 13.43 -1.14
N ARG A 158 13.83 13.37 -1.31
CA ARG A 158 14.67 12.54 -0.46
C ARG A 158 14.77 13.12 0.94
N ARG A 159 14.08 12.53 1.90
CA ARG A 159 14.21 12.83 3.33
C ARG A 159 14.26 11.55 4.14
N ARG A 160 14.96 11.58 5.25
CA ARG A 160 14.98 10.44 6.16
C ARG A 160 13.62 10.26 6.81
N PRO A 161 13.25 9.02 7.21
CA PRO A 161 12.06 8.80 8.02
C PRO A 161 11.99 9.73 9.23
N ASP A 162 10.86 10.40 9.40
CA ASP A 162 10.56 11.36 10.46
C ASP A 162 9.15 11.18 11.02
N LEU A 163 8.71 12.09 11.87
CA LEU A 163 7.42 12.03 12.56
C LEU A 163 6.38 13.00 11.97
N ASP A 164 6.76 13.77 10.94
CA ASP A 164 5.98 14.91 10.45
C ASP A 164 5.32 14.66 9.09
N HIS A 165 5.64 13.52 8.46
CA HIS A 165 5.09 13.19 7.16
C HIS A 165 4.19 11.95 7.22
N PRO A 166 3.05 11.96 6.49
CA PRO A 166 1.99 10.96 6.64
C PRO A 166 2.36 9.58 6.11
N GLU A 167 3.35 9.50 5.22
CA GLU A 167 3.67 8.25 4.55
C GLU A 167 5.17 7.97 4.52
N PHE A 168 5.50 6.69 4.43
CA PHE A 168 6.82 6.20 4.05
C PHE A 168 6.78 5.68 2.62
N LEU A 169 7.75 6.07 1.79
CA LEU A 169 8.03 5.45 0.50
C LEU A 169 9.17 4.44 0.67
N VAL A 170 8.86 3.18 0.42
CA VAL A 170 9.83 2.09 0.38
C VAL A 170 10.25 1.88 -1.07
N VAL A 171 11.55 1.91 -1.34
CA VAL A 171 12.12 1.65 -2.66
C VAL A 171 13.14 0.54 -2.54
N GLY A 172 13.07 -0.42 -3.45
CA GLY A 172 13.95 -1.57 -3.43
C GLY A 172 13.83 -2.44 -4.68
N LYS A 173 14.34 -3.66 -4.58
CA LYS A 173 14.34 -4.64 -5.66
C LYS A 173 13.96 -6.01 -5.14
N ARG A 174 13.25 -6.80 -5.95
CA ARG A 174 13.10 -8.23 -5.66
C ARG A 174 14.48 -8.88 -5.57
N ALA A 175 14.71 -9.67 -4.53
CA ALA A 175 15.94 -10.45 -4.41
C ALA A 175 16.20 -11.27 -5.68
N GLY A 176 17.45 -11.32 -6.13
CA GLY A 176 17.86 -12.20 -7.22
C GLY A 176 17.68 -13.67 -6.82
N ALA A 177 17.52 -14.56 -7.78
CA ALA A 177 17.65 -15.98 -7.51
C ALA A 177 19.09 -16.19 -6.95
N THR A 178 19.18 -16.71 -5.73
CA THR A 178 20.48 -17.15 -5.19
C THR A 178 20.90 -18.34 -6.04
N GLU A 179 21.96 -18.19 -6.83
CA GLU A 179 22.63 -19.33 -7.42
C GLU A 179 23.26 -20.11 -6.26
N PHE A 180 22.70 -21.30 -6.00
CA PHE A 180 23.28 -22.28 -5.08
C PHE A 180 24.25 -23.16 -5.83
#